data_bcca8aabef7f6f0ded9f02ae1e23d3ac
#
_entry.id   bcca8aabef7f6f0ded9f02ae1e23d3ac
#
_cell.length_a   1.000
_cell.length_b   1.000
_cell.length_c   1.000
_cell.angle_alpha   90.00
_cell.angle_beta   90.00
_cell.angle_gamma   90.00
#
_symmetry.space_group_name_H-M   'P 1'
#
loop_
_entity.id
_entity.type
_entity.pdbx_description
1 polymer ?
#
loop_
_entity_poly.entity_id
_entity_poly.type
_entity_poly.pdbx_seq_one_letter_code
_entity_poly.pdbx_strand_id
1 'polypeptide(L)'
;VSEQEFLEQNAALVYNLALRLTGNRADAEDLAQDALLRAVKALPGFRGDSLASTWAYRITVNTWKNRVRSEKRRKFWHTVTLGLVSEKDGEEIVRDVKADEPPLDADLVKAERASAVQKALLELDEDDRAIVLLRELEEKSYEEIGGMLDLPQGTVKSRLFRARAKLKTLLEKTAATP
;
A
#
# COMPACT_ATOMS: atom_id res chain seq x y z
N VAL A 1 -26.67 -1.53 2.89
CA VAL A 1 -25.76 -0.52 3.48
C VAL A 1 -25.95 0.76 2.73
N SER A 2 -26.28 1.87 3.43
CA SER A 2 -26.37 3.19 2.80
C SER A 2 -24.98 3.73 2.47
N GLU A 3 -24.90 4.69 1.54
CA GLU A 3 -23.63 5.36 1.21
C GLU A 3 -22.98 6.00 2.43
N GLN A 4 -23.77 6.69 3.24
CA GLN A 4 -23.30 7.35 4.45
C GLN A 4 -22.76 6.33 5.45
N GLU A 5 -23.49 5.27 5.75
CA GLU A 5 -23.09 4.21 6.65
C GLU A 5 -21.80 3.50 6.17
N PHE A 6 -21.70 3.25 4.85
CA PHE A 6 -20.49 2.70 4.26
C PHE A 6 -19.27 3.61 4.47
N LEU A 7 -19.41 4.91 4.22
CA LEU A 7 -18.34 5.88 4.39
C LEU A 7 -17.92 6.01 5.86
N GLU A 8 -18.88 6.12 6.78
CA GLU A 8 -18.60 6.22 8.22
C GLU A 8 -17.78 5.00 8.75
N GLN A 9 -18.13 3.81 8.27
CA GLN A 9 -17.46 2.58 8.71
C GLN A 9 -16.11 2.32 8.04
N ASN A 10 -15.90 2.78 6.82
CA ASN A 10 -14.75 2.36 6.02
C ASN A 10 -13.76 3.47 5.67
N ALA A 11 -14.08 4.76 5.84
CA ALA A 11 -13.20 5.85 5.45
C ALA A 11 -11.84 5.80 6.16
N ALA A 12 -11.85 5.59 7.48
CA ALA A 12 -10.62 5.49 8.27
C ALA A 12 -9.77 4.26 7.87
N LEU A 13 -10.41 3.12 7.61
CA LEU A 13 -9.74 1.89 7.17
C LEU A 13 -9.06 2.09 5.82
N VAL A 14 -9.78 2.68 4.87
CA VAL A 14 -9.27 2.99 3.53
C VAL A 14 -8.09 3.97 3.59
N TYR A 15 -8.20 5.03 4.40
CA TYR A 15 -7.15 6.01 4.58
C TYR A 15 -5.88 5.38 5.19
N ASN A 16 -6.03 4.60 6.26
CA ASN A 16 -4.90 3.93 6.91
C ASN A 16 -4.17 2.98 5.96
N LEU A 17 -4.90 2.18 5.18
CA LEU A 17 -4.31 1.32 4.18
C LEU A 17 -3.63 2.14 3.08
N ALA A 18 -4.26 3.21 2.59
CA ALA A 18 -3.68 4.10 1.60
C ALA A 18 -2.36 4.73 2.08
N LEU A 19 -2.30 5.17 3.35
CA LEU A 19 -1.10 5.73 3.95
C LEU A 19 0.06 4.72 3.99
N ARG A 20 -0.22 3.47 4.33
CA ARG A 20 0.79 2.39 4.33
C ARG A 20 1.25 2.02 2.92
N LEU A 21 0.34 2.04 1.94
CA LEU A 21 0.66 1.74 0.55
C LEU A 21 1.53 2.84 -0.09
N THR A 22 1.22 4.11 0.17
CA THR A 22 1.86 5.27 -0.49
C THR A 22 3.06 5.82 0.28
N GLY A 23 3.04 5.72 1.60
CA GLY A 23 4.11 6.20 2.48
C GLY A 23 4.12 7.71 2.73
N ASN A 24 3.18 8.47 2.17
CA ASN A 24 3.04 9.91 2.44
C ASN A 24 1.58 10.34 2.49
N ARG A 25 1.31 11.41 3.23
CA ARG A 25 -0.03 11.88 3.53
C ARG A 25 -0.78 12.37 2.28
N ALA A 26 -0.13 13.14 1.43
CA ALA A 26 -0.78 13.72 0.27
C ALA A 26 -1.27 12.65 -0.72
N ASP A 27 -0.40 11.68 -1.06
CA ASP A 27 -0.77 10.58 -1.94
C ASP A 27 -1.80 9.65 -1.28
N ALA A 28 -1.77 9.51 0.06
CA ALA A 28 -2.75 8.73 0.80
C ALA A 28 -4.15 9.36 0.78
N GLU A 29 -4.25 10.66 0.99
CA GLU A 29 -5.51 11.42 0.90
C GLU A 29 -6.13 11.29 -0.49
N ASP A 30 -5.32 11.50 -1.53
CA ASP A 30 -5.76 11.37 -2.92
C ASP A 30 -6.19 9.93 -3.27
N LEU A 31 -5.43 8.94 -2.82
CA LEU A 31 -5.78 7.53 -3.04
C LEU A 31 -7.05 7.14 -2.31
N ALA A 32 -7.18 7.52 -1.04
CA ALA A 32 -8.34 7.22 -0.23
C ALA A 32 -9.61 7.86 -0.82
N GLN A 33 -9.54 9.11 -1.22
CA GLN A 33 -10.65 9.81 -1.86
C GLN A 33 -11.09 9.10 -3.15
N ASP A 34 -10.15 8.77 -4.05
CA ASP A 34 -10.46 8.07 -5.30
C ASP A 34 -11.06 6.67 -5.03
N ALA A 35 -10.50 5.93 -4.07
CA ALA A 35 -11.00 4.61 -3.70
C ALA A 35 -12.43 4.68 -3.12
N LEU A 36 -12.69 5.61 -2.21
CA LEU A 36 -14.02 5.81 -1.62
C LEU A 36 -15.05 6.24 -2.66
N LEU A 37 -14.70 7.17 -3.56
CA LEU A 37 -15.59 7.56 -4.65
C LEU A 37 -15.93 6.40 -5.57
N ARG A 38 -14.96 5.53 -5.89
CA ARG A 38 -15.20 4.32 -6.67
C ARG A 38 -16.07 3.32 -5.92
N ALA A 39 -15.83 3.16 -4.63
CA ALA A 39 -16.63 2.28 -3.77
C ALA A 39 -18.09 2.75 -3.72
N VAL A 40 -18.34 4.01 -3.46
CA VAL A 40 -19.70 4.58 -3.42
C VAL A 40 -20.42 4.40 -4.77
N LYS A 41 -19.76 4.69 -5.89
CA LYS A 41 -20.32 4.47 -7.23
C LYS A 41 -20.68 3.02 -7.51
N ALA A 42 -19.90 2.08 -6.98
CA ALA A 42 -20.11 0.64 -7.18
C ALA A 42 -21.00 -0.01 -6.10
N LEU A 43 -21.36 0.74 -5.04
CA LEU A 43 -22.17 0.26 -3.91
C LEU A 43 -23.52 -0.34 -4.31
N PRO A 44 -24.25 0.22 -5.30
CA PRO A 44 -25.51 -0.38 -5.77
C PRO A 44 -25.36 -1.82 -6.30
N GLY A 45 -24.16 -2.20 -6.75
CA GLY A 45 -23.83 -3.56 -7.20
C GLY A 45 -23.23 -4.46 -6.12
N PHE A 46 -23.05 -3.97 -4.91
CA PHE A 46 -22.51 -4.75 -3.80
C PHE A 46 -23.53 -5.78 -3.31
N ARG A 47 -23.23 -7.07 -3.48
CA ARG A 47 -24.14 -8.18 -3.17
C ARG A 47 -24.08 -8.66 -1.72
N GLY A 48 -23.12 -8.17 -0.94
CA GLY A 48 -22.92 -8.64 0.43
C GLY A 48 -22.23 -10.01 0.55
N ASP A 49 -21.63 -10.52 -0.52
CA ASP A 49 -20.91 -11.80 -0.54
C ASP A 49 -19.62 -11.76 0.32
N SER A 50 -19.21 -10.59 0.72
CA SER A 50 -18.08 -10.35 1.63
C SER A 50 -18.38 -9.20 2.59
N LEU A 51 -17.55 -9.02 3.62
CA LEU A 51 -17.63 -7.84 4.46
C LEU A 51 -17.39 -6.56 3.62
N ALA A 52 -18.13 -5.49 3.91
CA ALA A 52 -17.97 -4.20 3.24
C ALA A 52 -16.52 -3.68 3.33
N SER A 53 -15.84 -3.91 4.46
CA SER A 53 -14.43 -3.58 4.66
C SER A 53 -13.50 -4.36 3.73
N THR A 54 -13.72 -5.66 3.56
CA THR A 54 -12.94 -6.50 2.63
C THR A 54 -13.08 -6.00 1.20
N TRP A 55 -14.28 -5.62 0.82
CA TRP A 55 -14.56 -5.05 -0.48
C TRP A 55 -13.92 -3.66 -0.66
N ALA A 56 -13.97 -2.80 0.37
CA ALA A 56 -13.31 -1.50 0.37
C ALA A 56 -11.77 -1.64 0.21
N TYR A 57 -11.14 -2.59 0.91
CA TYR A 57 -9.72 -2.89 0.75
C TYR A 57 -9.37 -3.33 -0.68
N ARG A 58 -10.17 -4.21 -1.27
CA ARG A 58 -9.99 -4.64 -2.67
C ARG A 58 -9.99 -3.46 -3.63
N ILE A 59 -10.95 -2.54 -3.49
CA ILE A 59 -11.04 -1.33 -4.31
C ILE A 59 -9.81 -0.45 -4.10
N THR A 60 -9.39 -0.24 -2.85
CA THR A 60 -8.24 0.59 -2.50
C THR A 60 -6.95 0.06 -3.12
N VAL A 61 -6.65 -1.23 -2.93
CA VAL A 61 -5.45 -1.85 -3.50
C VAL A 61 -5.46 -1.83 -5.03
N ASN A 62 -6.60 -2.12 -5.66
CA ASN A 62 -6.72 -2.09 -7.11
C ASN A 62 -6.55 -0.67 -7.66
N THR A 63 -7.11 0.34 -7.00
CA THR A 63 -6.94 1.74 -7.36
C THR A 63 -5.48 2.16 -7.27
N TRP A 64 -4.80 1.79 -6.19
CA TRP A 64 -3.37 2.04 -6.00
C TRP A 64 -2.51 1.35 -7.08
N LYS A 65 -2.69 0.05 -7.31
CA LYS A 65 -1.95 -0.70 -8.35
C LYS A 65 -2.11 -0.08 -9.73
N ASN A 66 -3.32 0.36 -10.06
CA ASN A 66 -3.58 1.03 -11.34
C ASN A 66 -2.84 2.36 -11.45
N ARG A 67 -2.77 3.16 -10.36
CA ARG A 67 -1.99 4.40 -10.32
C ARG A 67 -0.50 4.13 -10.54
N VAL A 68 0.08 3.19 -9.78
CA VAL A 68 1.50 2.83 -9.90
C VAL A 68 1.84 2.35 -11.31
N ARG A 69 1.02 1.48 -11.89
CA ARG A 69 1.21 1.02 -13.29
C ARG A 69 1.13 2.17 -14.30
N SER A 70 0.20 3.11 -14.10
CA SER A 70 0.07 4.29 -14.96
C SER A 70 1.28 5.21 -14.86
N GLU A 71 1.80 5.43 -13.67
CA GLU A 71 3.00 6.23 -13.43
C GLU A 71 4.25 5.59 -14.05
N LYS A 72 4.43 4.28 -13.88
CA LYS A 72 5.53 3.52 -14.51
C LYS A 72 5.47 3.64 -16.04
N ARG A 73 4.29 3.52 -16.64
CA ARG A 73 4.12 3.72 -18.08
C ARG A 73 4.45 5.13 -18.53
N ARG A 74 4.01 6.16 -17.80
CA ARG A 74 4.34 7.57 -18.13
C ARG A 74 5.84 7.81 -18.06
N LYS A 75 6.51 7.34 -17.01
CA LYS A 75 7.96 7.46 -16.85
C LYS A 75 8.69 6.77 -18.01
N PHE A 76 8.29 5.55 -18.36
CA PHE A 76 8.87 4.82 -19.49
C PHE A 76 8.74 5.60 -20.81
N TRP A 77 7.54 6.05 -21.16
CA TRP A 77 7.33 6.81 -22.41
C TRP A 77 8.06 8.15 -22.39
N HIS A 78 8.12 8.84 -21.26
CA HIS A 78 8.89 10.08 -21.12
C HIS A 78 10.38 9.82 -21.39
N THR A 79 10.95 8.76 -20.82
CA THR A 79 12.34 8.36 -21.03
C THR A 79 12.61 8.01 -22.50
N VAL A 80 11.71 7.23 -23.12
CA VAL A 80 11.83 6.86 -24.54
C VAL A 80 11.75 8.10 -25.45
N THR A 81 10.80 9.01 -25.18
CA THR A 81 10.61 10.23 -25.99
C THR A 81 11.79 11.18 -25.89
N LEU A 82 12.46 11.25 -24.73
CA LEU A 82 13.66 12.08 -24.55
C LEU A 82 14.96 11.42 -25.07
N GLY A 83 14.88 10.21 -25.65
CA GLY A 83 16.06 9.49 -26.15
C GLY A 83 17.04 9.03 -25.06
N LEU A 84 16.62 9.07 -23.80
CA LEU A 84 17.43 8.68 -22.64
C LEU A 84 17.22 7.20 -22.32
N VAL A 85 17.38 6.31 -23.30
CA VAL A 85 17.46 4.87 -23.03
C VAL A 85 18.88 4.56 -22.58
N SER A 86 19.14 4.80 -21.30
CA SER A 86 20.25 4.18 -20.59
C SER A 86 19.67 3.04 -19.77
N GLU A 87 20.17 1.84 -20.00
CA GLU A 87 19.94 0.69 -19.14
C GLU A 87 20.60 0.96 -17.79
N LYS A 88 19.97 1.70 -16.93
CA LYS A 88 20.19 1.67 -15.47
C LYS A 88 19.33 2.74 -14.79
N ASP A 89 18.89 2.35 -13.63
CA ASP A 89 18.39 3.15 -12.52
C ASP A 89 16.89 3.44 -12.52
N GLY A 90 16.21 2.49 -11.89
CA GLY A 90 15.07 2.83 -11.06
C GLY A 90 15.53 3.75 -9.93
N GLU A 91 15.75 5.02 -10.17
CA GLU A 91 15.79 6.00 -9.12
C GLU A 91 14.40 6.13 -8.53
N GLU A 92 14.22 5.43 -7.44
CA GLU A 92 13.13 5.62 -6.51
C GLU A 92 13.23 7.06 -5.98
N ILE A 93 12.28 7.90 -6.39
CA ILE A 93 12.10 9.19 -5.71
C ILE A 93 11.57 8.87 -4.32
N VAL A 94 12.47 8.72 -3.36
CA VAL A 94 12.16 8.75 -1.94
C VAL A 94 11.63 10.16 -1.66
N ARG A 95 10.31 10.32 -1.68
CA ARG A 95 9.70 11.55 -1.17
C ARG A 95 9.85 11.52 0.34
N ASP A 96 10.59 12.49 0.82
CA ASP A 96 10.87 12.74 2.24
C ASP A 96 9.55 12.77 3.02
N VAL A 97 9.38 11.81 3.91
CA VAL A 97 8.28 11.81 4.88
C VAL A 97 8.67 12.82 5.95
N LYS A 98 8.19 14.05 5.85
CA LYS A 98 8.28 15.00 6.95
C LYS A 98 7.49 14.42 8.14
N ALA A 99 8.20 14.02 9.16
CA ALA A 99 7.65 13.70 10.46
C ALA A 99 7.10 14.99 11.08
N ASP A 100 5.83 15.00 11.45
CA ASP A 100 5.25 16.01 12.32
C ASP A 100 5.85 15.81 13.73
N GLU A 101 6.21 16.92 14.35
CA GLU A 101 6.71 17.22 15.71
C GLU A 101 7.33 16.11 16.60
N PRO A 102 8.46 16.41 17.30
CA PRO A 102 9.21 15.41 18.06
C PRO A 102 8.50 15.05 19.36
N PRO A 103 8.23 13.76 19.59
CA PRO A 103 7.70 13.25 20.86
C PRO A 103 8.82 13.03 21.90
N LEU A 104 8.42 12.98 23.19
CA LEU A 104 9.26 12.60 24.33
C LEU A 104 9.94 11.21 24.10
N ASP A 105 11.10 10.98 24.71
CA ASP A 105 12.07 9.90 24.38
C ASP A 105 11.49 8.50 24.02
N ALA A 106 10.48 8.00 24.70
CA ALA A 106 9.88 6.69 24.41
C ALA A 106 9.03 6.69 23.12
N ASP A 107 8.42 7.83 22.79
CA ASP A 107 7.64 8.02 21.57
C ASP A 107 8.55 8.25 20.37
N LEU A 108 9.75 8.82 20.59
CA LEU A 108 10.77 8.97 19.57
C LEU A 108 11.22 7.60 19.02
N VAL A 109 11.53 6.66 19.91
CA VAL A 109 11.94 5.30 19.52
C VAL A 109 10.82 4.57 18.76
N LYS A 110 9.56 4.77 19.15
CA LYS A 110 8.41 4.21 18.40
C LYS A 110 8.27 4.85 17.04
N ALA A 111 8.42 6.16 16.94
CA ALA A 111 8.34 6.90 15.68
C ALA A 111 9.47 6.49 14.72
N GLU A 112 10.70 6.33 15.21
CA GLU A 112 11.83 5.83 14.42
C GLU A 112 11.60 4.41 13.89
N ARG A 113 11.09 3.51 14.75
CA ARG A 113 10.75 2.14 14.33
C ARG A 113 9.63 2.12 13.30
N ALA A 114 8.59 2.94 13.47
CA ALA A 114 7.49 3.06 12.52
C ALA A 114 7.99 3.61 11.17
N SER A 115 8.89 4.60 11.20
CA SER A 115 9.54 5.14 9.99
C SER A 115 10.37 4.08 9.28
N ALA A 116 11.18 3.31 10.02
CA ALA A 116 12.00 2.24 9.45
C ALA A 116 11.13 1.15 8.79
N VAL A 117 10.05 0.74 9.44
CA VAL A 117 9.09 -0.23 8.87
C VAL A 117 8.43 0.34 7.62
N GLN A 118 8.00 1.61 7.64
CA GLN A 118 7.39 2.25 6.48
C GLN A 118 8.37 2.33 5.30
N LYS A 119 9.63 2.71 5.53
CA LYS A 119 10.69 2.70 4.50
C LYS A 119 10.90 1.30 3.92
N ALA A 120 11.02 0.29 4.78
CA ALA A 120 11.18 -1.10 4.35
C ALA A 120 9.98 -1.60 3.52
N LEU A 121 8.75 -1.20 3.85
CA LEU A 121 7.57 -1.52 3.06
C LEU A 121 7.62 -0.89 1.66
N LEU A 122 8.15 0.33 1.54
CA LEU A 122 8.28 1.02 0.26
C LEU A 122 9.31 0.34 -0.68
N GLU A 123 10.27 -0.40 -0.13
CA GLU A 123 11.24 -1.20 -0.88
C GLU A 123 10.70 -2.53 -1.42
N LEU A 124 9.49 -2.92 -1.04
CA LEU A 124 8.80 -4.07 -1.62
C LEU A 124 8.15 -3.69 -2.96
N ASP A 125 8.06 -4.67 -3.86
CA ASP A 125 7.22 -4.48 -5.05
C ASP A 125 5.73 -4.34 -4.67
N GLU A 126 4.90 -3.92 -5.61
CA GLU A 126 3.51 -3.57 -5.34
C GLU A 126 2.70 -4.74 -4.81
N ASP A 127 2.84 -5.92 -5.42
CA ASP A 127 2.07 -7.09 -4.99
C ASP A 127 2.52 -7.57 -3.61
N ASP A 128 3.83 -7.62 -3.37
CA ASP A 128 4.38 -8.06 -2.09
C ASP A 128 4.03 -7.09 -0.96
N ARG A 129 4.08 -5.77 -1.22
CA ARG A 129 3.63 -4.75 -0.26
C ARG A 129 2.15 -4.91 0.08
N ALA A 130 1.29 -5.04 -0.93
CA ALA A 130 -0.15 -5.25 -0.71
C ALA A 130 -0.42 -6.53 0.10
N ILE A 131 0.23 -7.64 -0.23
CA ILE A 131 0.06 -8.93 0.46
C ILE A 131 0.46 -8.81 1.93
N VAL A 132 1.60 -8.19 2.22
CA VAL A 132 2.07 -8.00 3.60
C VAL A 132 1.09 -7.13 4.39
N LEU A 133 0.67 -6.00 3.84
CA LEU A 133 -0.26 -5.10 4.53
C LEU A 133 -1.61 -5.78 4.79
N LEU A 134 -2.18 -6.45 3.81
CA LEU A 134 -3.44 -7.16 3.97
C LEU A 134 -3.34 -8.31 4.98
N ARG A 135 -2.20 -8.98 5.06
CA ARG A 135 -2.01 -10.11 5.99
C ARG A 135 -1.67 -9.66 7.39
N GLU A 136 -0.70 -8.75 7.56
CA GLU A 136 -0.13 -8.42 8.87
C GLU A 136 -0.90 -7.31 9.60
N LEU A 137 -1.52 -6.37 8.87
CA LEU A 137 -2.26 -5.27 9.47
C LEU A 137 -3.77 -5.47 9.43
N GLU A 138 -4.28 -6.05 8.33
CA GLU A 138 -5.71 -6.22 8.12
C GLU A 138 -6.17 -7.66 8.40
N GLU A 139 -5.26 -8.52 8.85
CA GLU A 139 -5.50 -9.92 9.28
C GLU A 139 -6.28 -10.77 8.27
N LYS A 140 -6.18 -10.43 6.97
CA LYS A 140 -6.91 -11.15 5.91
C LYS A 140 -6.35 -12.55 5.69
N SER A 141 -7.23 -13.51 5.40
CA SER A 141 -6.84 -14.86 5.04
C SER A 141 -6.13 -14.89 3.67
N TYR A 142 -5.38 -15.95 3.40
CA TYR A 142 -4.74 -16.13 2.08
C TYR A 142 -5.76 -16.21 0.94
N GLU A 143 -6.94 -16.75 1.23
CA GLU A 143 -8.05 -16.84 0.28
C GLU A 143 -8.61 -15.46 -0.03
N GLU A 144 -8.91 -14.65 0.99
CA GLU A 144 -9.37 -13.27 0.82
C GLU A 144 -8.35 -12.43 0.04
N ILE A 145 -7.06 -12.52 0.40
CA ILE A 145 -5.98 -11.81 -0.30
C ILE A 145 -5.91 -12.26 -1.76
N GLY A 146 -5.99 -13.57 -2.01
CA GLY A 146 -6.02 -14.12 -3.37
C GLY A 146 -7.18 -13.57 -4.19
N GLY A 147 -8.39 -13.51 -3.60
CA GLY A 147 -9.56 -12.92 -4.24
C GLY A 147 -9.46 -11.41 -4.47
N MET A 148 -8.79 -10.66 -3.56
CA MET A 148 -8.58 -9.21 -3.72
C MET A 148 -7.57 -8.87 -4.82
N LEU A 149 -6.51 -9.68 -4.95
CA LEU A 149 -5.38 -9.40 -5.84
C LEU A 149 -5.44 -10.18 -7.16
N ASP A 150 -6.45 -11.05 -7.31
CA ASP A 150 -6.57 -11.99 -8.43
C ASP A 150 -5.34 -12.90 -8.55
N LEU A 151 -4.95 -13.50 -7.42
CA LEU A 151 -3.80 -14.38 -7.30
C LEU A 151 -4.19 -15.75 -6.71
N PRO A 152 -3.61 -16.85 -7.21
CA PRO A 152 -3.75 -18.16 -6.57
C PRO A 152 -3.25 -18.12 -5.12
N GLN A 153 -3.92 -18.83 -4.21
CA GLN A 153 -3.55 -18.89 -2.79
C GLN A 153 -2.10 -19.35 -2.56
N GLY A 154 -1.60 -20.27 -3.37
CA GLY A 154 -0.19 -20.73 -3.34
C GLY A 154 0.78 -19.59 -3.69
N THR A 155 0.40 -18.73 -4.63
CA THR A 155 1.18 -17.53 -4.99
C THR A 155 1.20 -16.51 -3.84
N VAL A 156 0.06 -16.30 -3.18
CA VAL A 156 0.00 -15.42 -1.99
C VAL A 156 0.95 -15.92 -0.90
N LYS A 157 0.92 -17.22 -0.59
CA LYS A 157 1.82 -17.82 0.42
C LYS A 157 3.29 -17.65 0.07
N SER A 158 3.69 -17.96 -1.17
CA SER A 158 5.08 -17.89 -1.61
C SER A 158 5.59 -16.43 -1.66
N ARG A 159 4.76 -15.49 -2.11
CA ARG A 159 5.09 -14.07 -2.10
C ARG A 159 5.22 -13.52 -0.69
N LEU A 160 4.29 -13.84 0.21
CA LEU A 160 4.35 -13.42 1.60
C LEU A 160 5.62 -13.92 2.29
N PHE A 161 6.01 -15.17 2.05
CA PHE A 161 7.25 -15.73 2.60
C PHE A 161 8.48 -14.93 2.14
N ARG A 162 8.58 -14.64 0.84
CA ARG A 162 9.70 -13.85 0.29
C ARG A 162 9.68 -12.40 0.77
N ALA A 163 8.51 -11.78 0.82
CA ALA A 163 8.34 -10.42 1.31
C ALA A 163 8.76 -10.28 2.77
N ARG A 164 8.38 -11.21 3.63
CA ARG A 164 8.81 -11.25 5.04
C ARG A 164 10.33 -11.38 5.17
N ALA A 165 10.95 -12.25 4.38
CA ALA A 165 12.41 -12.41 4.37
C ALA A 165 13.11 -11.11 3.92
N LYS A 166 12.61 -10.45 2.87
CA LYS A 166 13.14 -9.16 2.41
C LYS A 166 12.97 -8.07 3.46
N LEU A 167 11.78 -7.95 4.08
CA LEU A 167 11.54 -6.98 5.16
C LEU A 167 12.48 -7.19 6.34
N LYS A 168 12.68 -8.44 6.79
CA LYS A 168 13.62 -8.75 7.85
C LYS A 168 15.02 -8.24 7.52
N THR A 169 15.53 -8.54 6.33
CA THR A 169 16.85 -8.08 5.89
C THR A 169 16.96 -6.56 5.83
N LEU A 170 15.93 -5.86 5.37
CA LEU A 170 15.90 -4.41 5.30
C LEU A 170 15.91 -3.78 6.70
N LEU A 171 15.12 -4.31 7.62
CA LEU A 171 15.04 -3.82 9.00
C LEU A 171 16.34 -4.08 9.78
N GLU A 172 16.98 -5.23 9.57
CA GLU A 172 18.29 -5.54 10.18
C GLU A 172 19.38 -4.58 9.69
N LYS A 173 19.39 -4.23 8.41
CA LYS A 173 20.31 -3.22 7.85
C LYS A 173 20.09 -1.84 8.46
N THR A 174 18.84 -1.42 8.62
CA THR A 174 18.51 -0.12 9.22
C THR A 174 18.93 -0.08 10.70
N ALA A 175 18.78 -1.18 11.44
CA ALA A 175 19.18 -1.28 12.84
C ALA A 175 20.71 -1.33 13.04
N ALA A 176 21.46 -1.75 12.02
CA ALA A 176 22.93 -1.86 12.04
C ALA A 176 23.66 -0.57 11.60
N THR A 177 22.92 0.45 11.15
CA THR A 177 23.50 1.74 10.77
C THR A 177 23.36 2.69 11.96
N PRO A 178 24.51 3.10 12.62
CA PRO A 178 24.50 3.97 13.78
C PRO A 178 24.06 5.38 13.43
#